data_23fc524b58448bfd817e82c03d0469aa
#
_entry.id   23fc524b58448bfd817e82c03d0469aa
#
_cell.length_a   1.000
_cell.length_b   1.000
_cell.length_c   1.000
_cell.angle_alpha   90.00
_cell.angle_beta   90.00
_cell.angle_gamma   90.00
#
_symmetry.space_group_name_H-M   'P 1'
#
loop_
_entity.id
_entity.type
_entity.pdbx_description
1 polymer ?
#
loop_
_entity_poly.entity_id
_entity_poly.type
_entity_poly.pdbx_seq_one_letter_code
_entity_poly.pdbx_strand_id
1 'polypeptide(L)'
;MAEVTEQQILDALKRVVDTERDEDIVALGMVKGLQIKGGHVAVAIEVDAQRGPKMEPMRKQAEKVVHGLPGVVSATVVLTAERKGGNGGQPAGQPARPQGQAHAPGHGHGHAQPELLPGVRSIIAVASGKGGVGKSTVAVNLALALAAIGRKVGILDSDIYGPSMPRMMGIVGQPSSRDGKPLDALENFGVKCMSIGFMVDEESPIIWRGPMVQSAIEQMMRDVHWGDLDVMVVDMPPGTGDAQLTLAQKVPLTGAVIVSTPQDIALLDARKGLNMFRKVDVPVFGIVENMSYFNCPKCGHRTEIFSHGGAHKEADRLGVDFLGEIPLDIAIRETSDSGQPIVVARPDSAHAKAYLAIAQRVWDKIERLTAAEAQAAGPRIVVQ
;
A
#
# COMPACT_ATOMS: atom_id res chain seq x y z
N MET A 1 -14.84 -17.35 -32.09
CA MET A 1 -13.41 -17.13 -32.36
C MET A 1 -12.69 -18.36 -31.89
N ALA A 2 -11.72 -18.91 -32.65
CA ALA A 2 -10.99 -20.11 -32.23
C ALA A 2 -10.17 -19.75 -30.97
N GLU A 3 -10.35 -20.51 -29.90
CA GLU A 3 -9.52 -20.37 -28.69
C GLU A 3 -8.08 -20.80 -29.01
N VAL A 4 -7.12 -19.98 -28.63
CA VAL A 4 -5.70 -20.30 -28.74
C VAL A 4 -5.37 -21.50 -27.82
N THR A 5 -4.60 -22.47 -28.35
CA THR A 5 -4.21 -23.67 -27.59
C THR A 5 -2.83 -23.50 -26.96
N GLU A 6 -2.56 -24.26 -25.89
CA GLU A 6 -1.26 -24.29 -25.21
C GLU A 6 -0.12 -24.64 -26.18
N GLN A 7 -0.37 -25.62 -27.08
CA GLN A 7 0.59 -26.05 -28.09
C GLN A 7 0.97 -24.94 -29.07
N GLN A 8 0.00 -24.13 -29.50
CA GLN A 8 0.26 -23.00 -30.40
C GLN A 8 1.12 -21.94 -29.72
N ILE A 9 0.93 -21.71 -28.41
CA ILE A 9 1.75 -20.77 -27.65
C ILE A 9 3.17 -21.30 -27.47
N LEU A 10 3.33 -22.56 -27.09
CA LEU A 10 4.66 -23.19 -26.97
C LEU A 10 5.42 -23.16 -28.31
N ASP A 11 4.74 -23.47 -29.43
CA ASP A 11 5.36 -23.44 -30.77
C ASP A 11 5.77 -22.02 -31.18
N ALA A 12 5.01 -21.03 -30.77
CA ALA A 12 5.37 -19.63 -30.97
C ALA A 12 6.59 -19.21 -30.11
N LEU A 13 6.65 -19.68 -28.86
CA LEU A 13 7.75 -19.40 -27.94
C LEU A 13 9.08 -20.04 -28.34
N LYS A 14 9.08 -21.11 -29.16
CA LYS A 14 10.31 -21.67 -29.79
C LYS A 14 11.05 -20.67 -30.69
N ARG A 15 10.41 -19.58 -31.10
CA ARG A 15 11.07 -18.51 -31.88
C ARG A 15 11.87 -17.52 -30.98
N VAL A 16 11.80 -17.66 -29.68
CA VAL A 16 12.50 -16.85 -28.72
C VAL A 16 13.72 -17.60 -28.22
N VAL A 17 14.90 -17.07 -28.54
CA VAL A 17 16.20 -17.71 -28.26
C VAL A 17 16.90 -16.99 -27.10
N ASP A 18 17.45 -17.75 -26.17
CA ASP A 18 18.39 -17.22 -25.17
C ASP A 18 19.74 -16.94 -25.85
N THR A 19 20.07 -15.69 -26.04
CA THR A 19 21.28 -15.24 -26.76
C THR A 19 22.61 -15.69 -26.15
N GLU A 20 22.63 -16.10 -24.89
CA GLU A 20 23.84 -16.61 -24.23
C GLU A 20 23.98 -18.14 -24.40
N ARG A 21 22.87 -18.87 -24.58
CA ARG A 21 22.85 -20.32 -24.72
C ARG A 21 22.64 -20.79 -26.14
N ASP A 22 22.27 -19.86 -27.04
CA ASP A 22 21.97 -20.08 -28.46
C ASP A 22 20.91 -21.17 -28.70
N GLU A 23 19.93 -21.27 -27.78
CA GLU A 23 18.87 -22.27 -27.80
C GLU A 23 17.53 -21.64 -27.43
N ASP A 24 16.42 -22.20 -27.92
CA ASP A 24 15.07 -21.66 -27.64
C ASP A 24 14.65 -21.89 -26.19
N ILE A 25 13.85 -20.95 -25.66
CA ILE A 25 13.42 -20.96 -24.25
C ILE A 25 12.53 -22.16 -23.87
N VAL A 26 11.89 -22.83 -24.86
CA VAL A 26 11.06 -24.01 -24.62
C VAL A 26 11.95 -25.24 -24.51
N ALA A 27 12.95 -25.40 -25.41
CA ALA A 27 13.95 -26.47 -25.36
C ALA A 27 14.80 -26.38 -24.08
N LEU A 28 15.17 -25.18 -23.66
CA LEU A 28 15.86 -24.92 -22.38
C LEU A 28 14.98 -25.21 -21.16
N GLY A 29 13.70 -25.53 -21.32
CA GLY A 29 12.78 -25.79 -20.22
C GLY A 29 12.54 -24.56 -19.33
N MET A 30 12.74 -23.36 -19.86
CA MET A 30 12.55 -22.10 -19.12
C MET A 30 11.08 -21.74 -18.93
N VAL A 31 10.16 -22.26 -19.75
CA VAL A 31 8.72 -22.02 -19.62
C VAL A 31 8.17 -22.95 -18.53
N LYS A 32 7.84 -22.39 -17.36
CA LYS A 32 7.39 -23.14 -16.17
C LYS A 32 5.90 -23.00 -15.87
N GLY A 33 5.24 -22.01 -16.45
CA GLY A 33 3.82 -21.81 -16.27
C GLY A 33 3.18 -21.20 -17.50
N LEU A 34 2.05 -21.77 -17.92
CA LEU A 34 1.23 -21.27 -19.00
C LEU A 34 -0.23 -21.32 -18.56
N GLN A 35 -0.93 -20.19 -18.65
CA GLN A 35 -2.37 -20.11 -18.38
C GLN A 35 -3.06 -19.38 -19.52
N ILE A 36 -4.18 -19.95 -19.97
CA ILE A 36 -5.03 -19.38 -21.03
C ILE A 36 -6.44 -19.26 -20.47
N LYS A 37 -7.02 -18.07 -20.55
CA LYS A 37 -8.39 -17.83 -20.13
C LYS A 37 -9.02 -16.75 -21.02
N GLY A 38 -10.03 -17.10 -21.81
CA GLY A 38 -10.78 -16.13 -22.63
C GLY A 38 -9.92 -15.32 -23.60
N GLY A 39 -8.83 -15.90 -24.15
CA GLY A 39 -7.89 -15.20 -25.02
C GLY A 39 -6.78 -14.41 -24.29
N HIS A 40 -6.80 -14.38 -22.98
CA HIS A 40 -5.71 -13.82 -22.17
C HIS A 40 -4.68 -14.93 -21.86
N VAL A 41 -3.42 -14.67 -22.18
CA VAL A 41 -2.33 -15.64 -22.03
C VAL A 41 -1.31 -15.11 -21.03
N ALA A 42 -1.02 -15.90 -20.00
CA ALA A 42 0.04 -15.60 -19.03
C ALA A 42 1.12 -16.69 -19.12
N VAL A 43 2.38 -16.28 -19.29
CA VAL A 43 3.55 -17.17 -19.39
C VAL A 43 4.56 -16.82 -18.31
N ALA A 44 5.01 -17.82 -17.54
CA ALA A 44 6.12 -17.68 -16.59
C ALA A 44 7.39 -18.30 -17.19
N ILE A 45 8.44 -17.48 -17.32
CA ILE A 45 9.77 -17.91 -17.80
C ILE A 45 10.72 -17.88 -16.60
N GLU A 46 11.29 -19.02 -16.26
CA GLU A 46 12.26 -19.15 -15.18
C GLU A 46 13.67 -18.81 -15.68
N VAL A 47 14.31 -17.88 -14.97
CA VAL A 47 15.67 -17.41 -15.28
C VAL A 47 16.52 -17.42 -14.01
N ASP A 48 17.83 -17.45 -14.19
CA ASP A 48 18.76 -17.25 -13.06
C ASP A 48 18.60 -15.83 -12.49
N ALA A 49 18.55 -15.74 -11.15
CA ALA A 49 18.36 -14.47 -10.43
C ALA A 49 19.38 -13.38 -10.82
N GLN A 50 20.61 -13.77 -11.14
CA GLN A 50 21.67 -12.85 -11.56
C GLN A 50 21.51 -12.35 -12.99
N ARG A 51 20.78 -13.10 -13.83
CA ARG A 51 20.55 -12.80 -15.25
C ARG A 51 19.26 -12.01 -15.50
N GLY A 52 18.35 -11.95 -14.53
CA GLY A 52 17.03 -11.34 -14.67
C GLY A 52 17.01 -9.98 -15.38
N PRO A 53 17.81 -8.97 -14.97
CA PRO A 53 17.84 -7.67 -15.62
C PRO A 53 18.30 -7.70 -17.09
N LYS A 54 19.16 -8.66 -17.47
CA LYS A 54 19.67 -8.80 -18.85
C LYS A 54 18.69 -9.54 -19.77
N MET A 55 17.71 -10.23 -19.20
CA MET A 55 16.73 -11.05 -19.95
C MET A 55 15.44 -10.27 -20.32
N GLU A 56 15.36 -9.01 -19.98
CA GLU A 56 14.21 -8.15 -20.32
C GLU A 56 13.94 -8.04 -21.84
N PRO A 57 14.94 -7.96 -22.74
CA PRO A 57 14.71 -8.00 -24.17
C PRO A 57 14.04 -9.31 -24.63
N MET A 58 14.48 -10.45 -24.09
CA MET A 58 13.91 -11.79 -24.37
C MET A 58 12.45 -11.88 -23.88
N ARG A 59 12.16 -11.36 -22.69
CA ARG A 59 10.78 -11.27 -22.13
C ARG A 59 9.86 -10.51 -23.08
N LYS A 60 10.28 -9.33 -23.55
CA LYS A 60 9.51 -8.50 -24.50
C LYS A 60 9.32 -9.22 -25.84
N GLN A 61 10.32 -9.96 -26.32
CA GLN A 61 10.20 -10.75 -27.53
C GLN A 61 9.17 -11.88 -27.36
N ALA A 62 9.19 -12.60 -26.24
CA ALA A 62 8.22 -13.63 -25.91
C ALA A 62 6.79 -13.08 -25.86
N GLU A 63 6.60 -11.95 -25.19
CA GLU A 63 5.31 -11.25 -25.10
C GLU A 63 4.78 -10.85 -26.48
N LYS A 64 5.62 -10.29 -27.34
CA LYS A 64 5.27 -9.89 -28.72
C LYS A 64 4.88 -11.09 -29.59
N VAL A 65 5.61 -12.19 -29.49
CA VAL A 65 5.34 -13.41 -30.28
C VAL A 65 4.03 -14.06 -29.86
N VAL A 66 3.74 -14.13 -28.57
CA VAL A 66 2.48 -14.68 -28.05
C VAL A 66 1.30 -13.76 -28.39
N HIS A 67 1.46 -12.46 -28.24
CA HIS A 67 0.40 -11.48 -28.56
C HIS A 67 0.02 -11.49 -30.06
N GLY A 68 0.96 -11.84 -30.93
CA GLY A 68 0.72 -11.95 -32.39
C GLY A 68 -0.09 -13.18 -32.83
N LEU A 69 -0.46 -14.10 -31.92
CA LEU A 69 -1.22 -15.29 -32.26
C LEU A 69 -2.71 -14.99 -32.45
N PRO A 70 -3.37 -15.61 -33.45
CA PRO A 70 -4.81 -15.47 -33.61
C PRO A 70 -5.57 -16.00 -32.40
N GLY A 71 -6.50 -15.21 -31.88
CA GLY A 71 -7.29 -15.56 -30.69
C GLY A 71 -6.68 -15.11 -29.36
N VAL A 72 -5.48 -14.49 -29.35
CA VAL A 72 -4.90 -13.86 -28.17
C VAL A 72 -5.36 -12.41 -28.07
N VAL A 73 -6.03 -12.07 -26.98
CA VAL A 73 -6.48 -10.71 -26.66
C VAL A 73 -5.39 -9.96 -25.93
N SER A 74 -4.71 -10.62 -24.99
CA SER A 74 -3.54 -10.06 -24.31
C SER A 74 -2.53 -11.17 -23.96
N ALA A 75 -1.25 -10.81 -23.95
CA ALA A 75 -0.17 -11.68 -23.51
C ALA A 75 0.61 -10.99 -22.39
N THR A 76 0.86 -11.71 -21.31
CA THR A 76 1.70 -11.25 -20.18
C THR A 76 2.80 -12.27 -19.95
N VAL A 77 4.06 -11.86 -20.08
CA VAL A 77 5.22 -12.72 -19.84
C VAL A 77 5.97 -12.21 -18.61
N VAL A 78 6.18 -13.09 -17.63
CA VAL A 78 6.85 -12.78 -16.37
C VAL A 78 8.14 -13.56 -16.25
N LEU A 79 9.25 -12.90 -15.86
CA LEU A 79 10.49 -13.59 -15.48
C LEU A 79 10.41 -13.99 -13.99
N THR A 80 10.69 -15.25 -13.71
CA THR A 80 10.76 -15.78 -12.34
C THR A 80 12.19 -16.28 -12.07
N ALA A 81 12.71 -16.05 -10.86
CA ALA A 81 14.05 -16.51 -10.49
C ALA A 81 13.98 -17.83 -9.71
N GLU A 82 14.80 -18.82 -10.13
CA GLU A 82 14.97 -20.08 -9.38
C GLU A 82 15.71 -19.79 -8.06
N ARG A 83 15.04 -20.03 -6.91
CA ARG A 83 15.76 -20.25 -5.64
C ARG A 83 16.08 -21.73 -5.56
N LYS A 84 17.35 -22.12 -5.72
CA LYS A 84 17.82 -23.49 -5.41
C LYS A 84 17.44 -23.80 -3.96
N GLY A 85 16.40 -24.59 -3.78
CA GLY A 85 15.97 -25.12 -2.51
C GLY A 85 17.04 -26.08 -2.00
N GLY A 86 17.74 -25.69 -0.93
CA GLY A 86 18.56 -26.60 -0.15
C GLY A 86 17.69 -27.59 0.60
N ASN A 87 18.02 -28.84 0.42
CA ASN A 87 17.40 -30.06 0.92
C ASN A 87 17.31 -30.07 2.46
N GLY A 88 16.18 -30.57 2.99
CA GLY A 88 15.92 -30.67 4.41
C GLY A 88 16.89 -31.64 5.13
N GLY A 89 17.35 -31.24 6.29
CA GLY A 89 18.07 -32.05 7.25
C GLY A 89 17.83 -31.54 8.65
N GLN A 90 17.32 -32.39 9.51
CA GLN A 90 17.00 -32.23 10.92
C GLN A 90 18.21 -31.88 11.82
N PRO A 91 17.98 -31.35 13.02
CA PRO A 91 19.03 -30.70 13.82
C PRO A 91 19.84 -31.66 14.71
N ALA A 92 21.13 -31.46 14.75
CA ALA A 92 21.95 -32.03 15.82
C ALA A 92 23.14 -31.13 16.16
N GLY A 93 23.24 -30.73 17.43
CA GLY A 93 24.52 -30.58 18.16
C GLY A 93 25.26 -29.26 17.96
N GLN A 94 25.19 -28.37 18.97
CA GLN A 94 26.30 -27.45 19.27
C GLN A 94 27.58 -28.20 19.49
N PRO A 95 28.77 -27.67 19.09
CA PRO A 95 29.65 -27.12 20.11
C PRO A 95 30.48 -25.87 19.74
N ALA A 96 30.76 -25.12 20.81
CA ALA A 96 31.93 -24.31 21.10
C ALA A 96 32.45 -23.22 20.13
N ARG A 97 32.46 -21.99 20.65
CA ARG A 97 33.26 -20.84 20.22
C ARG A 97 34.77 -21.14 20.15
N PRO A 98 35.50 -20.42 19.33
CA PRO A 98 36.67 -19.70 19.79
C PRO A 98 36.60 -18.18 19.54
N GLN A 99 37.26 -17.49 20.47
CA GLN A 99 37.44 -16.06 20.58
C GLN A 99 38.38 -15.48 19.53
N GLY A 100 38.10 -14.26 19.11
CA GLY A 100 39.11 -13.22 18.93
C GLY A 100 39.77 -13.11 17.58
N GLN A 101 39.34 -12.05 16.83
CA GLN A 101 40.31 -11.13 16.19
C GLN A 101 39.60 -9.83 15.85
N ALA A 102 40.12 -8.77 16.43
CA ALA A 102 39.70 -7.38 16.14
C ALA A 102 40.10 -7.02 14.70
N HIS A 103 39.16 -6.62 13.88
CA HIS A 103 39.43 -5.91 12.66
C HIS A 103 38.93 -4.47 12.77
N ALA A 104 39.83 -3.55 12.41
CA ALA A 104 39.64 -2.10 12.37
C ALA A 104 38.39 -1.68 11.56
N PRO A 105 37.80 -0.52 11.89
CA PRO A 105 36.64 -0.02 11.15
C PRO A 105 37.07 0.50 9.77
N GLY A 106 36.80 -0.29 8.74
CA GLY A 106 36.84 0.18 7.36
C GLY A 106 35.69 1.15 7.13
N HIS A 107 36.00 2.37 6.71
CA HIS A 107 35.03 3.34 6.22
C HIS A 107 34.31 2.77 4.99
N GLY A 108 33.22 2.06 5.17
CA GLY A 108 32.26 1.73 4.14
C GLY A 108 31.48 3.02 3.81
N HIS A 109 31.69 3.57 2.61
CA HIS A 109 30.77 4.52 2.03
C HIS A 109 29.44 3.80 1.82
N GLY A 110 28.53 3.87 2.82
CA GLY A 110 27.15 3.50 2.66
C GLY A 110 26.57 4.41 1.59
N HIS A 111 26.26 3.84 0.43
CA HIS A 111 25.32 4.51 -0.49
C HIS A 111 24.03 4.67 0.31
N ALA A 112 23.72 5.90 0.74
CA ALA A 112 22.42 6.23 1.28
C ALA A 112 21.40 5.80 0.22
N GLN A 113 20.53 4.86 0.55
CA GLN A 113 19.41 4.54 -0.32
C GLN A 113 18.62 5.83 -0.52
N PRO A 114 18.23 6.16 -1.76
CA PRO A 114 17.45 7.38 -2.00
C PRO A 114 16.21 7.36 -1.13
N GLU A 115 15.96 8.47 -0.47
CA GLU A 115 14.80 8.66 0.39
C GLU A 115 13.53 8.38 -0.41
N LEU A 116 12.67 7.49 0.08
CA LEU A 116 11.52 6.99 -0.68
C LEU A 116 10.49 8.08 -0.99
N LEU A 117 10.40 9.09 -0.12
CA LEU A 117 9.48 10.22 -0.21
C LEU A 117 10.18 11.53 0.20
N PRO A 118 11.05 12.08 -0.65
CA PRO A 118 11.74 13.32 -0.34
C PRO A 118 10.72 14.47 -0.19
N GLY A 119 10.87 15.27 0.86
CA GLY A 119 9.99 16.41 1.15
C GLY A 119 8.72 16.07 1.95
N VAL A 120 8.48 14.80 2.30
CA VAL A 120 7.39 14.39 3.19
C VAL A 120 7.92 14.21 4.62
N ARG A 121 7.42 15.03 5.55
CA ARG A 121 7.92 15.03 6.95
C ARG A 121 7.45 13.86 7.77
N SER A 122 6.20 13.45 7.59
CA SER A 122 5.58 12.37 8.36
C SER A 122 4.68 11.52 7.48
N ILE A 123 4.66 10.21 7.72
CA ILE A 123 3.84 9.28 6.96
C ILE A 123 3.01 8.46 7.94
N ILE A 124 1.69 8.53 7.83
CA ILE A 124 0.77 7.77 8.68
C ILE A 124 0.00 6.75 7.86
N ALA A 125 -0.02 5.51 8.35
CA ALA A 125 -0.84 4.45 7.79
C ALA A 125 -2.25 4.47 8.38
N VAL A 126 -3.28 4.37 7.53
CA VAL A 126 -4.64 4.06 7.96
C VAL A 126 -4.91 2.61 7.58
N ALA A 127 -5.09 1.76 8.57
CA ALA A 127 -5.17 0.33 8.39
C ALA A 127 -6.40 -0.27 9.09
N SER A 128 -6.81 -1.44 8.63
CA SER A 128 -7.89 -2.22 9.25
C SER A 128 -7.58 -3.70 9.21
N GLY A 129 -8.03 -4.44 10.21
CA GLY A 129 -7.85 -5.89 10.27
C GLY A 129 -8.68 -6.66 9.26
N LYS A 130 -9.75 -6.07 8.71
CA LYS A 130 -10.63 -6.67 7.68
C LYS A 130 -11.20 -5.61 6.74
N GLY A 131 -11.70 -6.04 5.58
CA GLY A 131 -12.44 -5.20 4.66
C GLY A 131 -13.83 -4.78 5.17
N GLY A 132 -14.39 -3.71 4.60
CA GLY A 132 -15.76 -3.27 4.88
C GLY A 132 -15.96 -2.47 6.18
N VAL A 133 -14.91 -2.13 6.93
CA VAL A 133 -15.02 -1.29 8.14
C VAL A 133 -15.00 0.22 7.85
N GLY A 134 -14.91 0.62 6.59
CA GLY A 134 -14.86 2.02 6.17
C GLY A 134 -13.47 2.66 6.30
N LYS A 135 -12.40 1.87 6.21
CA LYS A 135 -11.00 2.31 6.28
C LYS A 135 -10.73 3.49 5.34
N SER A 136 -11.03 3.36 4.05
CA SER A 136 -10.75 4.38 3.02
C SER A 136 -11.57 5.66 3.24
N THR A 137 -12.83 5.53 3.69
CA THR A 137 -13.67 6.68 4.08
C THR A 137 -13.03 7.45 5.25
N VAL A 138 -12.49 6.72 6.25
CA VAL A 138 -11.77 7.35 7.36
C VAL A 138 -10.46 7.97 6.87
N ALA A 139 -9.70 7.30 6.00
CA ALA A 139 -8.44 7.81 5.45
C ALA A 139 -8.63 9.12 4.70
N VAL A 140 -9.61 9.20 3.79
CA VAL A 140 -9.93 10.42 3.03
C VAL A 140 -10.35 11.55 3.95
N ASN A 141 -11.32 11.31 4.84
CA ASN A 141 -11.80 12.37 5.74
C ASN A 141 -10.74 12.79 6.76
N LEU A 142 -9.84 11.89 7.19
CA LEU A 142 -8.69 12.23 8.02
C LEU A 142 -7.70 13.14 7.26
N ALA A 143 -7.38 12.81 6.01
CA ALA A 143 -6.52 13.64 5.17
C ALA A 143 -7.10 15.05 4.96
N LEU A 144 -8.39 15.13 4.64
CA LEU A 144 -9.10 16.41 4.48
C LEU A 144 -9.20 17.19 5.79
N ALA A 145 -9.40 16.51 6.92
CA ALA A 145 -9.44 17.14 8.24
C ALA A 145 -8.06 17.67 8.64
N LEU A 146 -6.96 16.96 8.33
CA LEU A 146 -5.59 17.44 8.51
C LEU A 146 -5.33 18.68 7.65
N ALA A 147 -5.81 18.70 6.40
CA ALA A 147 -5.72 19.89 5.55
C ALA A 147 -6.54 21.07 6.12
N ALA A 148 -7.74 20.79 6.64
CA ALA A 148 -8.61 21.82 7.24
C ALA A 148 -8.01 22.45 8.50
N ILE A 149 -7.15 21.74 9.25
CA ILE A 149 -6.38 22.32 10.37
C ILE A 149 -5.04 22.95 9.92
N GLY A 150 -4.88 23.19 8.60
CA GLY A 150 -3.77 23.98 8.04
C GLY A 150 -2.50 23.20 7.72
N ARG A 151 -2.57 21.87 7.53
CA ARG A 151 -1.41 21.04 7.16
C ARG A 151 -1.36 20.82 5.65
N LYS A 152 -0.15 20.71 5.09
CA LYS A 152 0.07 20.28 3.70
C LYS A 152 -0.02 18.77 3.65
N VAL A 153 -1.03 18.24 3.00
CA VAL A 153 -1.40 16.82 3.07
C VAL A 153 -1.32 16.14 1.71
N GLY A 154 -0.79 14.93 1.69
CA GLY A 154 -0.93 13.98 0.60
C GLY A 154 -1.70 12.75 1.06
N ILE A 155 -2.41 12.10 0.12
CA ILE A 155 -3.02 10.79 0.32
C ILE A 155 -2.56 9.82 -0.76
N LEU A 156 -2.08 8.66 -0.33
CA LEU A 156 -1.68 7.55 -1.20
C LEU A 156 -2.63 6.38 -1.01
N ASP A 157 -3.30 5.98 -2.07
CA ASP A 157 -4.08 4.75 -2.12
C ASP A 157 -3.17 3.56 -2.42
N SER A 158 -2.95 2.71 -1.44
CA SER A 158 -2.17 1.49 -1.59
C SER A 158 -3.03 0.23 -1.70
N ASP A 159 -4.36 0.36 -1.75
CA ASP A 159 -5.29 -0.74 -2.03
C ASP A 159 -5.42 -0.97 -3.54
N ILE A 160 -4.41 -1.60 -4.11
CA ILE A 160 -4.30 -1.81 -5.57
C ILE A 160 -5.47 -2.60 -6.14
N TYR A 161 -6.07 -3.51 -5.37
CA TYR A 161 -7.14 -4.38 -5.85
C TYR A 161 -8.54 -3.72 -5.78
N GLY A 162 -8.69 -2.71 -4.94
CA GLY A 162 -9.95 -1.99 -4.76
C GLY A 162 -9.70 -0.48 -4.59
N PRO A 163 -9.07 0.17 -5.59
CA PRO A 163 -8.75 1.58 -5.47
C PRO A 163 -10.02 2.42 -5.37
N SER A 164 -10.10 3.25 -4.34
CA SER A 164 -11.30 4.03 -4.04
C SER A 164 -11.09 5.55 -4.09
N MET A 165 -9.83 5.99 -4.09
CA MET A 165 -9.49 7.42 -4.00
C MET A 165 -9.98 8.27 -5.17
N PRO A 166 -9.93 7.82 -6.45
CA PRO A 166 -10.43 8.64 -7.56
C PRO A 166 -11.88 9.07 -7.33
N ARG A 167 -12.74 8.11 -7.01
CA ARG A 167 -14.15 8.34 -6.75
C ARG A 167 -14.38 9.17 -5.48
N MET A 168 -13.75 8.79 -4.37
CA MET A 168 -13.97 9.45 -3.08
C MET A 168 -13.44 10.88 -3.04
N MET A 169 -12.35 11.16 -3.75
CA MET A 169 -11.79 12.51 -3.88
C MET A 169 -12.42 13.33 -5.00
N GLY A 170 -13.33 12.75 -5.78
CA GLY A 170 -13.96 13.43 -6.92
C GLY A 170 -12.94 13.86 -7.98
N ILE A 171 -11.87 13.11 -8.16
CA ILE A 171 -10.81 13.42 -9.12
C ILE A 171 -11.01 12.60 -10.38
N VAL A 172 -11.08 13.28 -11.51
CA VAL A 172 -11.19 12.69 -12.85
C VAL A 172 -9.94 13.03 -13.65
N GLY A 173 -9.42 12.08 -14.41
CA GLY A 173 -8.25 12.24 -15.25
C GLY A 173 -7.07 11.36 -14.84
N GLN A 174 -5.99 11.47 -15.62
CA GLN A 174 -4.78 10.70 -15.40
C GLN A 174 -3.62 11.61 -14.97
N PRO A 175 -2.70 11.11 -14.11
CA PRO A 175 -1.48 11.84 -13.77
C PRO A 175 -0.67 12.12 -15.03
N SER A 176 -0.14 13.32 -15.14
CA SER A 176 0.71 13.71 -16.26
C SER A 176 2.18 13.73 -15.86
N SER A 177 3.05 13.44 -16.82
CA SER A 177 4.49 13.64 -16.69
C SER A 177 4.94 14.73 -17.66
N ARG A 178 5.71 15.69 -17.17
CA ARG A 178 6.32 16.72 -18.02
C ARG A 178 7.74 16.29 -18.39
N ASP A 179 7.99 16.07 -19.69
CA ASP A 179 9.33 15.81 -20.26
C ASP A 179 10.07 14.62 -19.64
N GLY A 180 9.37 13.49 -19.39
CA GLY A 180 9.97 12.28 -18.80
C GLY A 180 10.37 12.43 -17.33
N LYS A 181 9.87 13.46 -16.65
CA LYS A 181 10.00 13.69 -15.20
C LYS A 181 9.02 12.84 -14.40
N PRO A 182 9.14 12.80 -13.07
CA PRO A 182 8.15 12.17 -12.20
C PRO A 182 6.72 12.61 -12.51
N LEU A 183 5.75 11.72 -12.28
CA LEU A 183 4.34 12.01 -12.43
C LEU A 183 3.92 13.12 -11.44
N ASP A 184 3.11 14.06 -11.88
CA ASP A 184 2.50 15.03 -10.96
C ASP A 184 1.35 14.34 -10.22
N ALA A 185 1.33 14.44 -8.88
CA ALA A 185 0.17 14.01 -8.09
C ALA A 185 -1.05 14.83 -8.48
N LEU A 186 -2.21 14.17 -8.58
CA LEU A 186 -3.47 14.89 -8.76
C LEU A 186 -3.87 15.56 -7.44
N GLU A 187 -4.70 16.60 -7.51
CA GLU A 187 -5.06 17.39 -6.34
C GLU A 187 -6.54 17.75 -6.36
N ASN A 188 -7.21 17.61 -5.23
CA ASN A 188 -8.52 18.20 -4.99
C ASN A 188 -8.64 18.58 -3.50
N PHE A 189 -9.43 19.60 -3.21
CA PHE A 189 -9.65 20.12 -1.86
C PHE A 189 -8.35 20.48 -1.09
N GLY A 190 -7.27 20.83 -1.80
CA GLY A 190 -5.97 21.14 -1.20
C GLY A 190 -5.18 19.92 -0.70
N VAL A 191 -5.58 18.71 -1.11
CA VAL A 191 -4.89 17.45 -0.78
C VAL A 191 -4.38 16.81 -2.07
N LYS A 192 -3.07 16.52 -2.11
CA LYS A 192 -2.46 15.76 -3.20
C LYS A 192 -2.84 14.30 -3.10
N CYS A 193 -3.17 13.68 -4.22
CA CYS A 193 -3.68 12.32 -4.27
C CYS A 193 -2.99 11.50 -5.37
N MET A 194 -2.61 10.27 -5.03
CA MET A 194 -2.19 9.27 -6.00
C MET A 194 -2.83 7.93 -5.69
N SER A 195 -3.30 7.28 -6.75
CA SER A 195 -3.92 5.95 -6.73
C SER A 195 -3.65 5.25 -8.05
N ILE A 196 -3.52 3.95 -8.01
CA ILE A 196 -3.48 3.13 -9.24
C ILE A 196 -4.78 3.29 -10.05
N GLY A 197 -5.90 3.59 -9.38
CA GLY A 197 -7.19 3.81 -10.02
C GLY A 197 -7.25 5.00 -10.98
N PHE A 198 -6.24 5.89 -10.98
CA PHE A 198 -6.11 6.92 -12.01
C PHE A 198 -5.46 6.41 -13.31
N MET A 199 -4.80 5.26 -13.27
CA MET A 199 -4.00 4.72 -14.38
C MET A 199 -4.62 3.45 -14.97
N VAL A 200 -5.56 2.82 -14.27
CA VAL A 200 -6.21 1.58 -14.66
C VAL A 200 -7.71 1.81 -14.74
N ASP A 201 -8.33 1.26 -15.77
CA ASP A 201 -9.79 1.34 -15.95
C ASP A 201 -10.50 0.59 -14.81
N GLU A 202 -11.53 1.21 -14.22
CA GLU A 202 -12.29 0.71 -13.07
C GLU A 202 -12.95 -0.66 -13.35
N GLU A 203 -13.31 -0.94 -14.61
CA GLU A 203 -13.90 -2.21 -15.04
C GLU A 203 -12.86 -3.29 -15.36
N SER A 204 -11.58 -2.94 -15.45
CA SER A 204 -10.51 -3.87 -15.80
C SER A 204 -10.06 -4.66 -14.58
N PRO A 205 -10.13 -6.01 -14.58
CA PRO A 205 -9.66 -6.81 -13.46
C PRO A 205 -8.14 -6.69 -13.31
N ILE A 206 -7.69 -6.20 -12.17
CA ILE A 206 -6.26 -6.12 -11.84
C ILE A 206 -5.80 -7.49 -11.35
N ILE A 207 -5.13 -8.25 -12.23
CA ILE A 207 -4.56 -9.56 -11.90
C ILE A 207 -3.06 -9.38 -11.62
N TRP A 208 -2.74 -8.70 -10.54
CA TRP A 208 -1.36 -8.47 -10.14
C TRP A 208 -0.95 -9.44 -9.02
N ARG A 209 0.32 -9.89 -9.07
CA ARG A 209 0.92 -10.69 -8.00
C ARG A 209 1.60 -9.77 -6.99
N GLY A 210 1.79 -10.24 -5.77
CA GLY A 210 2.38 -9.47 -4.67
C GLY A 210 3.59 -8.61 -5.02
N PRO A 211 4.62 -9.12 -5.74
CA PRO A 211 5.78 -8.30 -6.13
C PRO A 211 5.44 -7.14 -7.06
N MET A 212 4.46 -7.30 -7.96
CA MET A 212 4.01 -6.21 -8.85
C MET A 212 3.30 -5.12 -8.07
N VAL A 213 2.43 -5.50 -7.13
CA VAL A 213 1.75 -4.57 -6.22
C VAL A 213 2.77 -3.74 -5.44
N GLN A 214 3.78 -4.39 -4.88
CA GLN A 214 4.85 -3.71 -4.13
C GLN A 214 5.62 -2.73 -5.01
N SER A 215 6.01 -3.14 -6.22
CA SER A 215 6.71 -2.27 -7.17
C SER A 215 5.88 -1.05 -7.57
N ALA A 216 4.58 -1.23 -7.78
CA ALA A 216 3.69 -0.12 -8.12
C ALA A 216 3.57 0.89 -6.97
N ILE A 217 3.41 0.41 -5.74
CA ILE A 217 3.35 1.29 -4.56
C ILE A 217 4.68 2.05 -4.38
N GLU A 218 5.82 1.37 -4.51
CA GLU A 218 7.14 2.01 -4.44
C GLU A 218 7.31 3.07 -5.55
N GLN A 219 6.83 2.80 -6.76
CA GLN A 219 6.85 3.77 -7.86
C GLN A 219 5.94 4.96 -7.57
N MET A 220 4.71 4.75 -7.09
CA MET A 220 3.81 5.84 -6.72
C MET A 220 4.36 6.70 -5.58
N MET A 221 5.22 6.17 -4.72
CA MET A 221 5.91 6.95 -3.70
C MET A 221 7.09 7.73 -4.27
N ARG A 222 7.98 7.05 -5.01
CA ARG A 222 9.26 7.61 -5.46
C ARG A 222 9.16 8.44 -6.73
N ASP A 223 8.35 7.96 -7.70
CA ASP A 223 8.30 8.50 -9.05
C ASP A 223 7.14 9.49 -9.25
N VAL A 224 6.56 9.97 -8.14
CA VAL A 224 5.53 11.01 -8.09
C VAL A 224 6.09 12.27 -7.42
N HIS A 225 5.80 13.42 -8.02
CA HIS A 225 6.18 14.72 -7.49
C HIS A 225 5.19 15.16 -6.39
N TRP A 226 5.47 14.73 -5.16
CA TRP A 226 4.67 15.09 -4.00
C TRP A 226 4.93 16.51 -3.48
N GLY A 227 6.16 17.04 -3.68
CA GLY A 227 6.61 18.31 -3.12
C GLY A 227 6.70 18.27 -1.59
N ASP A 228 6.70 19.46 -0.97
CA ASP A 228 6.80 19.56 0.49
C ASP A 228 5.45 19.29 1.14
N LEU A 229 5.35 18.20 1.89
CA LEU A 229 4.18 17.81 2.68
C LEU A 229 4.53 17.74 4.16
N ASP A 230 3.59 18.19 5.01
CA ASP A 230 3.70 17.99 6.45
C ASP A 230 3.37 16.55 6.83
N VAL A 231 2.38 15.95 6.11
CA VAL A 231 1.96 14.58 6.36
C VAL A 231 1.41 13.92 5.09
N MET A 232 1.77 12.65 4.92
CA MET A 232 1.15 11.76 3.96
C MET A 232 0.29 10.72 4.67
N VAL A 233 -0.96 10.59 4.24
CA VAL A 233 -1.87 9.53 4.69
C VAL A 233 -1.81 8.39 3.69
N VAL A 234 -1.46 7.20 4.14
CA VAL A 234 -1.43 5.98 3.32
C VAL A 234 -2.65 5.13 3.65
N ASP A 235 -3.57 5.02 2.71
CA ASP A 235 -4.70 4.10 2.81
C ASP A 235 -4.22 2.68 2.50
N MET A 236 -4.05 1.86 3.54
CA MET A 236 -3.46 0.52 3.45
C MET A 236 -4.44 -0.48 2.82
N PRO A 237 -3.98 -1.55 2.15
CA PRO A 237 -4.87 -2.64 1.75
C PRO A 237 -5.57 -3.24 2.98
N PRO A 238 -6.76 -3.83 2.86
CA PRO A 238 -7.47 -4.43 3.98
C PRO A 238 -6.82 -5.73 4.46
N GLY A 239 -7.01 -6.07 5.73
CA GLY A 239 -6.54 -7.33 6.32
C GLY A 239 -5.21 -7.21 7.08
N THR A 240 -4.53 -8.33 7.30
CA THR A 240 -3.28 -8.44 8.07
C THR A 240 -2.27 -9.35 7.35
N GLY A 241 -2.36 -9.40 6.03
CA GLY A 241 -1.56 -10.29 5.19
C GLY A 241 -0.19 -9.72 4.81
N ASP A 242 0.54 -10.49 4.01
CA ASP A 242 1.92 -10.17 3.58
C ASP A 242 2.03 -8.81 2.88
N ALA A 243 1.02 -8.37 2.15
CA ALA A 243 1.03 -7.08 1.47
C ALA A 243 1.12 -5.91 2.45
N GLN A 244 0.30 -5.93 3.52
CA GLN A 244 0.36 -4.92 4.58
C GLN A 244 1.68 -4.96 5.34
N LEU A 245 2.13 -6.15 5.73
CA LEU A 245 3.39 -6.32 6.45
C LEU A 245 4.58 -5.79 5.64
N THR A 246 4.64 -6.14 4.36
CA THR A 246 5.72 -5.69 3.48
C THR A 246 5.70 -4.16 3.30
N LEU A 247 4.50 -3.59 3.13
CA LEU A 247 4.35 -2.14 3.00
C LEU A 247 4.79 -1.43 4.30
N ALA A 248 4.37 -1.94 5.46
CA ALA A 248 4.76 -1.38 6.76
C ALA A 248 6.26 -1.48 7.05
N GLN A 249 6.95 -2.46 6.46
CA GLN A 249 8.41 -2.60 6.58
C GLN A 249 9.21 -1.71 5.63
N LYS A 250 8.64 -1.39 4.46
CA LYS A 250 9.35 -0.64 3.41
C LYS A 250 9.12 0.86 3.50
N VAL A 251 7.93 1.28 3.94
CA VAL A 251 7.57 2.69 4.08
C VAL A 251 8.03 3.17 5.46
N PRO A 252 8.74 4.30 5.55
CA PRO A 252 9.16 4.88 6.83
C PRO A 252 7.97 5.52 7.55
N LEU A 253 7.09 4.67 8.10
CA LEU A 253 5.88 5.11 8.78
C LEU A 253 6.19 5.79 10.12
N THR A 254 5.74 7.01 10.29
CA THR A 254 5.77 7.74 11.57
C THR A 254 4.80 7.11 12.57
N GLY A 255 3.69 6.54 12.07
CA GLY A 255 2.72 5.85 12.91
C GLY A 255 1.54 5.29 12.13
N ALA A 256 0.68 4.58 12.84
CA ALA A 256 -0.50 3.93 12.27
C ALA A 256 -1.78 4.27 13.04
N VAL A 257 -2.87 4.49 12.31
CA VAL A 257 -4.24 4.62 12.82
C VAL A 257 -5.00 3.33 12.44
N ILE A 258 -5.58 2.67 13.42
CA ILE A 258 -6.36 1.45 13.20
C ILE A 258 -7.84 1.78 13.16
N VAL A 259 -8.52 1.38 12.09
CA VAL A 259 -9.96 1.55 11.92
C VAL A 259 -10.68 0.23 12.19
N SER A 260 -11.66 0.25 13.07
CA SER A 260 -12.51 -0.89 13.38
C SER A 260 -13.97 -0.46 13.54
N THR A 261 -14.89 -1.43 13.48
CA THR A 261 -16.27 -1.28 13.94
C THR A 261 -16.41 -1.88 15.35
N PRO A 262 -17.49 -1.57 16.10
CA PRO A 262 -17.65 -2.07 17.48
C PRO A 262 -17.83 -3.58 17.61
N GLN A 263 -18.02 -4.30 16.51
CA GLN A 263 -18.27 -5.75 16.48
C GLN A 263 -17.04 -6.54 16.97
N ASP A 264 -17.24 -7.54 17.82
CA ASP A 264 -16.17 -8.37 18.40
C ASP A 264 -15.23 -8.98 17.36
N ILE A 265 -15.78 -9.48 16.25
CA ILE A 265 -14.98 -10.06 15.16
C ILE A 265 -14.08 -8.99 14.52
N ALA A 266 -14.58 -7.76 14.32
CA ALA A 266 -13.78 -6.67 13.77
C ALA A 266 -12.65 -6.26 14.74
N LEU A 267 -12.92 -6.26 16.03
CA LEU A 267 -11.95 -5.94 17.08
C LEU A 267 -10.85 -6.99 17.18
N LEU A 268 -11.19 -8.29 17.00
CA LEU A 268 -10.19 -9.36 16.93
C LEU A 268 -9.21 -9.14 15.77
N ASP A 269 -9.72 -8.74 14.61
CA ASP A 269 -8.88 -8.48 13.45
C ASP A 269 -8.10 -7.16 13.59
N ALA A 270 -8.70 -6.12 14.18
CA ALA A 270 -8.00 -4.87 14.52
C ALA A 270 -6.79 -5.13 15.44
N ARG A 271 -6.94 -6.04 16.42
CA ARG A 271 -5.84 -6.48 17.29
C ARG A 271 -4.69 -7.12 16.51
N LYS A 272 -5.01 -7.96 15.52
CA LYS A 272 -3.99 -8.57 14.65
C LYS A 272 -3.24 -7.50 13.85
N GLY A 273 -3.98 -6.52 13.29
CA GLY A 273 -3.39 -5.40 12.57
C GLY A 273 -2.48 -4.55 13.45
N LEU A 274 -2.91 -4.23 14.68
CA LEU A 274 -2.10 -3.49 15.64
C LEU A 274 -0.82 -4.25 16.00
N ASN A 275 -0.92 -5.54 16.28
CA ASN A 275 0.24 -6.36 16.61
C ASN A 275 1.20 -6.52 15.42
N MET A 276 0.72 -6.45 14.18
CA MET A 276 1.56 -6.42 12.99
C MET A 276 2.44 -5.16 12.97
N PHE A 277 1.87 -3.97 13.22
CA PHE A 277 2.65 -2.73 13.29
C PHE A 277 3.67 -2.75 14.43
N ARG A 278 3.31 -3.29 15.59
CA ARG A 278 4.26 -3.48 16.70
C ARG A 278 5.45 -4.38 16.35
N LYS A 279 5.23 -5.43 15.55
CA LYS A 279 6.32 -6.34 15.10
C LYS A 279 7.32 -5.68 14.16
N VAL A 280 6.94 -4.60 13.51
CA VAL A 280 7.80 -3.84 12.60
C VAL A 280 8.19 -2.48 13.18
N ASP A 281 8.04 -2.31 14.50
CA ASP A 281 8.43 -1.14 15.27
C ASP A 281 7.76 0.16 14.81
N VAL A 282 6.55 0.08 14.23
CA VAL A 282 5.75 1.24 13.86
C VAL A 282 4.83 1.61 15.02
N PRO A 283 4.91 2.84 15.55
CA PRO A 283 4.03 3.33 16.62
C PRO A 283 2.56 3.28 16.19
N VAL A 284 1.67 2.73 17.03
CA VAL A 284 0.23 2.79 16.81
C VAL A 284 -0.33 4.00 17.54
N PHE A 285 -0.83 4.98 16.79
CA PHE A 285 -1.40 6.21 17.33
C PHE A 285 -2.71 5.98 18.09
N GLY A 286 -3.47 4.99 17.64
CA GLY A 286 -4.68 4.59 18.33
C GLY A 286 -5.71 3.96 17.41
N ILE A 287 -6.92 3.78 17.96
CA ILE A 287 -8.05 3.14 17.30
C ILE A 287 -9.15 4.16 17.05
N VAL A 288 -9.71 4.16 15.83
CA VAL A 288 -10.95 4.86 15.45
C VAL A 288 -12.07 3.85 15.39
N GLU A 289 -13.15 4.07 16.14
CA GLU A 289 -14.37 3.28 16.04
C GLU A 289 -15.28 3.88 14.97
N ASN A 290 -15.33 3.26 13.81
CA ASN A 290 -16.23 3.65 12.74
C ASN A 290 -17.57 2.89 12.84
N MET A 291 -18.65 3.49 12.33
CA MET A 291 -20.01 2.95 12.44
C MET A 291 -20.40 2.66 13.91
N SER A 292 -19.95 3.52 14.83
CA SER A 292 -20.08 3.34 16.28
C SER A 292 -21.53 3.35 16.73
N TYR A 293 -22.32 4.25 16.19
CA TYR A 293 -23.74 4.39 16.50
C TYR A 293 -24.50 4.97 15.30
N PHE A 294 -25.81 4.86 15.32
CA PHE A 294 -26.74 5.43 14.34
C PHE A 294 -27.70 6.39 15.03
N ASN A 295 -27.86 7.59 14.50
CA ASN A 295 -28.88 8.53 14.91
C ASN A 295 -30.04 8.47 13.92
N CYS A 296 -31.25 8.17 14.37
CA CYS A 296 -32.43 8.14 13.53
C CYS A 296 -32.69 9.53 12.90
N PRO A 297 -32.74 9.70 11.58
CA PRO A 297 -32.92 11.00 10.94
C PRO A 297 -34.32 11.59 11.17
N LYS A 298 -35.29 10.77 11.62
CA LYS A 298 -36.67 11.22 11.87
C LYS A 298 -36.89 11.72 13.31
N CYS A 299 -36.29 11.04 14.31
CA CYS A 299 -36.56 11.36 15.72
C CYS A 299 -35.31 11.64 16.55
N GLY A 300 -34.11 11.55 15.96
CA GLY A 300 -32.84 11.76 16.67
C GLY A 300 -32.44 10.63 17.63
N HIS A 301 -33.24 9.57 17.77
CA HIS A 301 -32.94 8.48 18.68
C HIS A 301 -31.63 7.80 18.30
N ARG A 302 -30.68 7.72 19.25
CA ARG A 302 -29.40 7.04 19.09
C ARG A 302 -29.60 5.53 19.29
N THR A 303 -29.14 4.75 18.33
CA THR A 303 -29.18 3.28 18.36
C THR A 303 -27.79 2.72 18.10
N GLU A 304 -27.39 1.75 18.89
CA GLU A 304 -26.09 1.09 18.82
C GLU A 304 -26.22 -0.20 18.01
N ILE A 305 -26.30 -0.08 16.67
CA ILE A 305 -26.62 -1.18 15.76
C ILE A 305 -25.62 -2.35 15.87
N PHE A 306 -24.34 -2.02 16.02
CA PHE A 306 -23.23 -2.99 16.08
C PHE A 306 -22.61 -3.11 17.48
N SER A 307 -23.35 -2.79 18.57
CA SER A 307 -22.79 -2.53 19.91
C SER A 307 -22.06 -1.18 19.98
N HIS A 308 -21.54 -0.82 21.14
CA HIS A 308 -20.87 0.48 21.36
C HIS A 308 -19.69 0.35 22.32
N GLY A 309 -18.64 1.17 22.05
CA GLY A 309 -17.48 1.28 22.92
C GLY A 309 -16.58 0.05 22.92
N GLY A 310 -16.76 -0.86 21.95
CA GLY A 310 -15.89 -2.02 21.81
C GLY A 310 -14.46 -1.63 21.49
N ALA A 311 -14.28 -0.68 20.57
CA ALA A 311 -12.94 -0.21 20.20
C ALA A 311 -12.30 0.63 21.33
N HIS A 312 -13.07 1.34 22.12
CA HIS A 312 -12.55 2.04 23.31
C HIS A 312 -11.98 1.06 24.33
N LYS A 313 -12.76 0.03 24.71
CA LYS A 313 -12.30 -1.04 25.62
C LYS A 313 -11.09 -1.78 25.08
N GLU A 314 -11.05 -2.00 23.76
CA GLU A 314 -9.92 -2.68 23.13
C GLU A 314 -8.67 -1.77 23.11
N ALA A 315 -8.82 -0.47 22.91
CA ALA A 315 -7.72 0.50 23.01
C ALA A 315 -7.10 0.50 24.40
N ASP A 316 -7.94 0.55 25.46
CA ASP A 316 -7.49 0.46 26.86
C ASP A 316 -6.74 -0.85 27.13
N ARG A 317 -7.31 -1.98 26.68
CA ARG A 317 -6.70 -3.29 26.81
C ARG A 317 -5.35 -3.41 26.14
N LEU A 318 -5.17 -2.78 24.96
CA LEU A 318 -3.95 -2.82 24.18
C LEU A 318 -2.97 -1.72 24.55
N GLY A 319 -3.31 -0.80 25.46
CA GLY A 319 -2.47 0.30 25.88
C GLY A 319 -2.18 1.27 24.73
N VAL A 320 -3.20 1.56 23.90
CA VAL A 320 -3.16 2.58 22.83
C VAL A 320 -4.31 3.55 23.03
N ASP A 321 -4.24 4.73 22.39
CA ASP A 321 -5.30 5.72 22.57
C ASP A 321 -6.56 5.36 21.77
N PHE A 322 -7.71 5.73 22.30
CA PHE A 322 -8.94 5.83 21.56
C PHE A 322 -9.02 7.19 20.86
N LEU A 323 -8.92 7.21 19.53
CA LEU A 323 -8.85 8.45 18.74
C LEU A 323 -10.21 9.10 18.55
N GLY A 324 -11.28 8.33 18.59
CA GLY A 324 -12.64 8.84 18.46
C GLY A 324 -13.60 7.86 17.80
N GLU A 325 -14.87 8.28 17.75
CA GLU A 325 -15.95 7.51 17.15
C GLU A 325 -16.59 8.27 15.99
N ILE A 326 -16.95 7.53 14.94
CA ILE A 326 -17.67 8.05 13.76
C ILE A 326 -19.01 7.31 13.67
N PRO A 327 -20.13 8.02 13.55
CA PRO A 327 -21.43 7.38 13.44
C PRO A 327 -21.60 6.67 12.08
N LEU A 328 -22.50 5.69 12.06
CA LEU A 328 -23.09 5.18 10.83
C LEU A 328 -24.12 6.20 10.34
N ASP A 329 -23.83 6.90 9.26
CA ASP A 329 -24.72 7.93 8.74
C ASP A 329 -24.78 7.90 7.21
N ILE A 330 -25.99 8.07 6.67
CA ILE A 330 -26.25 8.11 5.22
C ILE A 330 -25.47 9.23 4.56
N ALA A 331 -25.37 10.40 5.21
CA ALA A 331 -24.67 11.55 4.67
C ALA A 331 -23.18 11.28 4.45
N ILE A 332 -22.51 10.53 5.34
CA ILE A 332 -21.10 10.15 5.16
C ILE A 332 -20.95 9.29 3.91
N ARG A 333 -21.85 8.32 3.70
CA ARG A 333 -21.83 7.47 2.50
C ARG A 333 -22.10 8.27 1.22
N GLU A 334 -23.19 9.02 1.20
CA GLU A 334 -23.62 9.78 0.00
C GLU A 334 -22.57 10.81 -0.43
N THR A 335 -21.98 11.51 0.53
CA THR A 335 -20.94 12.50 0.26
C THR A 335 -19.65 11.84 -0.23
N SER A 336 -19.29 10.67 0.30
CA SER A 336 -18.13 9.88 -0.18
C SER A 336 -18.38 9.35 -1.61
N ASP A 337 -19.56 8.80 -1.88
CA ASP A 337 -19.93 8.27 -3.20
C ASP A 337 -20.00 9.37 -4.29
N SER A 338 -20.35 10.59 -3.89
CA SER A 338 -20.42 11.75 -4.80
C SER A 338 -19.09 12.47 -5.01
N GLY A 339 -17.98 11.99 -4.40
CA GLY A 339 -16.68 12.62 -4.51
C GLY A 339 -16.54 13.95 -3.76
N GLN A 340 -17.39 14.18 -2.76
CA GLN A 340 -17.36 15.35 -1.87
C GLN A 340 -17.42 14.90 -0.40
N PRO A 341 -16.33 14.35 0.16
CA PRO A 341 -16.31 13.79 1.51
C PRO A 341 -16.90 14.73 2.56
N ILE A 342 -17.47 14.19 3.64
CA ILE A 342 -18.29 14.94 4.60
C ILE A 342 -17.57 16.13 5.23
N VAL A 343 -16.24 16.04 5.40
CA VAL A 343 -15.41 17.14 5.95
C VAL A 343 -15.47 18.37 5.04
N VAL A 344 -15.55 18.18 3.73
CA VAL A 344 -15.65 19.26 2.73
C VAL A 344 -17.10 19.64 2.46
N ALA A 345 -17.97 18.64 2.24
CA ALA A 345 -19.36 18.86 1.87
C ALA A 345 -20.16 19.55 2.99
N ARG A 346 -19.88 19.24 4.25
CA ARG A 346 -20.61 19.75 5.42
C ARG A 346 -19.64 20.04 6.58
N PRO A 347 -18.77 21.07 6.48
CA PRO A 347 -17.69 21.32 7.46
C PRO A 347 -18.18 21.60 8.87
N ASP A 348 -19.38 22.17 9.01
CA ASP A 348 -19.98 22.50 10.33
C ASP A 348 -20.75 21.34 10.98
N SER A 349 -20.91 20.21 10.27
CA SER A 349 -21.62 19.05 10.76
C SER A 349 -20.92 18.39 11.95
N ALA A 350 -21.67 17.69 12.79
CA ALA A 350 -21.11 16.90 13.89
C ALA A 350 -20.13 15.84 13.37
N HIS A 351 -20.38 15.30 12.17
CA HIS A 351 -19.51 14.31 11.52
C HIS A 351 -18.17 14.91 11.13
N ALA A 352 -18.14 16.08 10.47
CA ALA A 352 -16.92 16.78 10.14
C ALA A 352 -16.12 17.15 11.40
N LYS A 353 -16.78 17.62 12.43
CA LYS A 353 -16.15 17.93 13.73
C LYS A 353 -15.53 16.72 14.40
N ALA A 354 -16.14 15.52 14.27
CA ALA A 354 -15.55 14.29 14.77
C ALA A 354 -14.24 13.94 14.04
N TYR A 355 -14.20 14.07 12.71
CA TYR A 355 -12.96 13.87 11.93
C TYR A 355 -11.91 14.92 12.26
N LEU A 356 -12.28 16.20 12.44
CA LEU A 356 -11.36 17.25 12.86
C LEU A 356 -10.74 16.96 14.25
N ALA A 357 -11.53 16.48 15.19
CA ALA A 357 -11.03 16.09 16.51
C ALA A 357 -10.06 14.90 16.43
N ILE A 358 -10.35 13.91 15.59
CA ILE A 358 -9.44 12.79 15.33
C ILE A 358 -8.15 13.30 14.68
N ALA A 359 -8.25 14.15 13.66
CA ALA A 359 -7.09 14.72 12.97
C ALA A 359 -6.19 15.52 13.93
N GLN A 360 -6.76 16.30 14.83
CA GLN A 360 -5.98 17.03 15.83
C GLN A 360 -5.23 16.08 16.76
N ARG A 361 -5.87 15.03 17.27
CA ARG A 361 -5.21 14.02 18.11
C ARG A 361 -4.08 13.29 17.38
N VAL A 362 -4.28 12.96 16.11
CA VAL A 362 -3.24 12.34 15.27
C VAL A 362 -2.08 13.31 15.06
N TRP A 363 -2.38 14.58 14.77
CA TRP A 363 -1.36 15.59 14.56
C TRP A 363 -0.53 15.85 15.84
N ASP A 364 -1.18 15.97 17.00
CA ASP A 364 -0.50 16.13 18.29
C ASP A 364 0.49 14.98 18.57
N LYS A 365 0.17 13.77 18.14
CA LYS A 365 1.08 12.61 18.27
C LYS A 365 2.27 12.71 17.31
N ILE A 366 2.04 13.13 16.08
CA ILE A 366 3.11 13.38 15.11
C ILE A 366 4.10 14.41 15.69
N GLU A 367 3.60 15.54 16.16
CA GLU A 367 4.44 16.61 16.74
C GLU A 367 5.26 16.12 17.94
N ARG A 368 4.66 15.33 18.83
CA ARG A 368 5.38 14.76 20.00
C ARG A 368 6.50 13.83 19.59
N LEU A 369 6.28 12.95 18.60
CA LEU A 369 7.30 12.03 18.11
C LEU A 369 8.44 12.78 17.43
N THR A 370 8.11 13.70 16.54
CA THR A 370 9.11 14.52 15.82
C THR A 370 9.96 15.37 16.79
N ALA A 371 9.33 15.93 17.82
CA ALA A 371 10.04 16.67 18.86
C ALA A 371 10.97 15.78 19.69
N ALA A 372 10.53 14.55 20.04
CA ALA A 372 11.35 13.59 20.76
C ALA A 372 12.56 13.14 19.95
N GLU A 373 12.38 12.86 18.65
CA GLU A 373 13.46 12.51 17.73
C GLU A 373 14.48 13.65 17.57
N ALA A 374 14.02 14.88 17.43
CA ALA A 374 14.87 16.05 17.34
C ALA A 374 15.71 16.26 18.63
N GLN A 375 15.13 15.99 19.81
CA GLN A 375 15.84 16.04 21.07
C GLN A 375 16.88 14.90 21.20
N ALA A 376 16.55 13.70 20.75
CA ALA A 376 17.45 12.55 20.79
C ALA A 376 18.66 12.69 19.83
N ALA A 377 18.45 13.40 18.71
CA ALA A 377 19.50 13.62 17.71
C ALA A 377 20.61 14.61 18.18
N GLY A 378 20.39 15.38 19.25
CA GLY A 378 21.35 16.36 19.79
C GLY A 378 21.72 17.49 18.82
N PRO A 379 22.43 18.52 19.25
CA PRO A 379 22.89 19.58 18.37
C PRO A 379 23.94 19.05 17.40
N ARG A 380 23.69 19.14 16.07
CA ARG A 380 24.73 18.89 15.05
C ARG A 380 25.80 19.97 15.18
N ILE A 381 27.00 19.61 15.61
CA ILE A 381 28.15 20.49 15.58
C ILE A 381 28.56 20.64 14.10
N VAL A 382 28.24 21.78 13.50
CA VAL A 382 28.78 22.17 12.19
C VAL A 382 30.16 22.73 12.45
N VAL A 383 31.20 21.97 12.17
CA VAL A 383 32.58 22.49 12.12
C VAL A 383 32.68 23.25 10.80
N GLN A 384 32.81 24.58 10.88
CA GLN A 384 33.12 25.44 9.75
C GLN A 384 34.60 25.27 9.35
#